data_640ff31741f960627870793de5ba0c6d
#
_entry.id   640ff31741f960627870793de5ba0c6d
#
_cell.length_a   1.000
_cell.length_b   1.000
_cell.length_c   1.000
_cell.angle_alpha   90.00
_cell.angle_beta   90.00
_cell.angle_gamma   90.00
#
_symmetry.space_group_name_H-M   'P 1'
#
loop_
_entity.id
_entity.type
_entity.pdbx_description
1 polymer ?
#
loop_
_entity_poly.entity_id
_entity_poly.type
_entity_poly.pdbx_seq_one_letter_code
_entity_poly.pdbx_strand_id
1 'polypeptide(L)'
;PKIHEKAIIRMEPNEVAEFLDNVESGNKLTKTQLQSHEKLKTRDLALLTLMLGTGIRVSECVGLDINDVDFDNDRIRVIRKGGSESFVYFGDEVREALLNYLEERKNLTPDVGHENALFISAKKKRLCVRSVELLVKKYAQTVTTVKHITPHKLRSTYGTNLYQESQDIYLVADVLGHKDVNTTRKHYAEIVEENKRSARNIVKLRKD
;
A
#
# COMPACT_ATOMS: atom_id res chain seq x y z
N PRO A 1 13.63 -11.13 -30.90
CA PRO A 1 13.29 -11.81 -29.65
C PRO A 1 12.10 -11.10 -29.04
N LYS A 2 10.96 -11.79 -28.91
CA LYS A 2 9.80 -11.25 -28.19
C LYS A 2 10.21 -11.14 -26.72
N ILE A 3 10.33 -9.92 -26.22
CA ILE A 3 10.42 -9.66 -24.79
C ILE A 3 9.06 -10.10 -24.24
N HIS A 4 9.00 -11.25 -23.58
CA HIS A 4 7.84 -11.63 -22.79
C HIS A 4 7.82 -10.66 -21.62
N GLU A 5 7.00 -9.59 -21.73
CA GLU A 5 6.68 -8.74 -20.60
C GLU A 5 6.05 -9.62 -19.53
N LYS A 6 6.71 -9.70 -18.38
CA LYS A 6 6.17 -10.48 -17.26
C LYS A 6 4.90 -9.78 -16.77
N ALA A 7 3.79 -10.49 -16.72
CA ALA A 7 2.56 -10.01 -16.13
C ALA A 7 2.81 -9.43 -14.72
N ILE A 8 2.16 -8.32 -14.40
CA ILE A 8 2.29 -7.68 -13.09
C ILE A 8 1.71 -8.59 -12.02
N ILE A 9 2.55 -9.06 -11.08
CA ILE A 9 2.08 -9.81 -9.92
C ILE A 9 1.47 -8.83 -8.94
N ARG A 10 0.17 -8.95 -8.71
CA ARG A 10 -0.62 -8.11 -7.82
C ARG A 10 -1.74 -8.91 -7.17
N MET A 11 -2.35 -8.32 -6.16
CA MET A 11 -3.60 -8.83 -5.62
C MET A 11 -4.79 -8.25 -6.42
N GLU A 12 -5.77 -9.11 -6.71
CA GLU A 12 -7.05 -8.66 -7.25
C GLU A 12 -7.88 -7.95 -6.16
N PRO A 13 -8.89 -7.14 -6.50
CA PRO A 13 -9.69 -6.41 -5.50
C PRO A 13 -10.30 -7.30 -4.41
N ASN A 14 -10.79 -8.49 -4.76
CA ASN A 14 -11.31 -9.45 -3.78
C ASN A 14 -10.20 -10.03 -2.88
N GLU A 15 -9.00 -10.22 -3.40
CA GLU A 15 -7.83 -10.64 -2.62
C GLU A 15 -7.38 -9.54 -1.65
N VAL A 16 -7.45 -8.27 -2.05
CA VAL A 16 -7.17 -7.11 -1.16
C VAL A 16 -8.15 -7.08 0.00
N ALA A 17 -9.45 -7.23 -0.28
CA ALA A 17 -10.48 -7.26 0.76
C ALA A 17 -10.24 -8.43 1.74
N GLU A 18 -10.03 -9.64 1.26
CA GLU A 18 -9.73 -10.81 2.09
C GLU A 18 -8.44 -10.62 2.90
N PHE A 19 -7.41 -10.04 2.29
CA PHE A 19 -6.15 -9.74 2.96
C PHE A 19 -6.35 -8.83 4.17
N LEU A 20 -7.05 -7.71 4.01
CA LEU A 20 -7.33 -6.77 5.10
C LEU A 20 -8.25 -7.37 6.16
N ASP A 21 -9.27 -8.15 5.77
CA ASP A 21 -10.14 -8.86 6.69
C ASP A 21 -9.34 -9.87 7.55
N ASN A 22 -8.38 -10.57 6.95
CA ASN A 22 -7.51 -11.51 7.67
C ASN A 22 -6.49 -10.79 8.58
N VAL A 23 -6.03 -9.59 8.21
CA VAL A 23 -5.21 -8.74 9.07
C VAL A 23 -6.00 -8.30 10.31
N GLU A 24 -7.26 -7.97 10.15
CA GLU A 24 -8.13 -7.56 11.25
C GLU A 24 -8.53 -8.73 12.15
N SER A 25 -8.98 -9.83 11.57
CA SER A 25 -9.55 -10.98 12.30
C SER A 25 -8.53 -12.01 12.77
N GLY A 26 -7.38 -12.11 12.12
CA GLY A 26 -6.41 -13.17 12.35
C GLY A 26 -6.79 -14.52 11.70
N ASN A 27 -7.79 -14.55 10.83
CA ASN A 27 -8.19 -15.76 10.13
C ASN A 27 -7.02 -16.40 9.37
N LYS A 28 -6.97 -17.74 9.38
CA LYS A 28 -5.93 -18.56 8.72
C LYS A 28 -4.52 -18.36 9.27
N LEU A 29 -4.34 -17.65 10.37
CA LEU A 29 -3.06 -17.58 11.08
C LEU A 29 -2.84 -18.84 11.94
N THR A 30 -1.58 -19.24 12.10
CA THR A 30 -1.20 -20.31 13.02
C THR A 30 -1.37 -19.86 14.49
N LYS A 31 -1.44 -20.81 15.41
CA LYS A 31 -1.55 -20.52 16.86
C LYS A 31 -0.44 -19.58 17.34
N THR A 32 0.79 -19.79 16.89
CA THR A 32 1.94 -18.94 17.24
C THR A 32 1.80 -17.53 16.67
N GLN A 33 1.31 -17.41 15.43
CA GLN A 33 1.08 -16.11 14.81
C GLN A 33 -0.05 -15.33 15.49
N LEU A 34 -1.11 -16.01 15.96
CA LEU A 34 -2.23 -15.40 16.68
C LEU A 34 -1.79 -14.71 17.98
N GLN A 35 -0.83 -15.28 18.72
CA GLN A 35 -0.33 -14.68 19.96
C GLN A 35 0.27 -13.27 19.74
N SER A 36 1.02 -13.11 18.66
CA SER A 36 1.58 -11.79 18.30
C SER A 36 0.55 -10.91 17.60
N HIS A 37 -0.36 -11.51 16.83
CA HIS A 37 -1.42 -10.81 16.11
C HIS A 37 -2.31 -10.00 17.06
N GLU A 38 -2.79 -10.60 18.15
CA GLU A 38 -3.67 -9.93 19.12
C GLU A 38 -3.08 -8.62 19.68
N LYS A 39 -1.76 -8.56 19.81
CA LYS A 39 -1.05 -7.38 20.33
C LYS A 39 -0.75 -6.32 19.26
N LEU A 40 -0.72 -6.71 17.99
CA LEU A 40 -0.17 -5.90 16.91
C LEU A 40 -1.16 -5.65 15.78
N LYS A 41 -2.36 -6.23 15.81
CA LYS A 41 -3.33 -6.19 14.71
C LYS A 41 -3.74 -4.78 14.30
N THR A 42 -3.93 -3.89 15.25
CA THR A 42 -4.33 -2.49 14.97
C THR A 42 -3.22 -1.73 14.25
N ARG A 43 -1.97 -1.92 14.67
CA ARG A 43 -0.79 -1.40 13.97
C ARG A 43 -0.67 -1.99 12.56
N ASP A 44 -0.78 -3.30 12.48
CA ASP A 44 -0.60 -4.03 11.22
C ASP A 44 -1.69 -3.64 10.21
N LEU A 45 -2.93 -3.50 10.66
CA LEU A 45 -4.03 -3.02 9.82
C LEU A 45 -3.78 -1.60 9.34
N ALA A 46 -3.39 -0.68 10.22
CA ALA A 46 -3.09 0.70 9.84
C ALA A 46 -1.96 0.78 8.79
N LEU A 47 -0.87 0.05 8.99
CA LEU A 47 0.27 0.03 8.09
C LEU A 47 -0.10 -0.56 6.72
N LEU A 48 -0.77 -1.70 6.68
CA LEU A 48 -1.11 -2.38 5.44
C LEU A 48 -2.22 -1.68 4.67
N THR A 49 -3.20 -1.10 5.37
CA THR A 49 -4.24 -0.26 4.76
C THR A 49 -3.62 1.01 4.16
N LEU A 50 -2.67 1.64 4.86
CA LEU A 50 -1.92 2.78 4.32
C LEU A 50 -1.18 2.41 3.03
N MET A 51 -0.47 1.29 3.01
CA MET A 51 0.29 0.85 1.83
C MET A 51 -0.61 0.53 0.65
N LEU A 52 -1.74 -0.14 0.88
CA LEU A 52 -2.70 -0.51 -0.16
C LEU A 52 -3.57 0.66 -0.62
N GLY A 53 -3.80 1.65 0.22
CA GLY A 53 -4.63 2.82 -0.08
C GLY A 53 -3.88 4.03 -0.63
N THR A 54 -2.55 4.01 -0.63
CA THR A 54 -1.73 5.15 -1.10
C THR A 54 -0.61 4.78 -2.05
N GLY A 55 -0.22 3.52 -2.10
CA GLY A 55 0.94 3.08 -2.87
C GLY A 55 2.29 3.58 -2.35
N ILE A 56 2.36 4.06 -1.11
CA ILE A 56 3.60 4.53 -0.48
C ILE A 56 4.70 3.45 -0.53
N ARG A 57 5.95 3.86 -0.72
CA ARG A 57 7.08 2.93 -0.66
C ARG A 57 7.30 2.45 0.76
N VAL A 58 7.75 1.20 0.92
CA VAL A 58 8.01 0.62 2.25
C VAL A 58 9.02 1.45 3.05
N SER A 59 10.07 1.95 2.42
CA SER A 59 11.07 2.80 3.07
C SER A 59 10.50 4.14 3.53
N GLU A 60 9.61 4.74 2.75
CA GLU A 60 8.89 5.96 3.12
C GLU A 60 7.93 5.68 4.28
N CYS A 61 7.21 4.55 4.24
CA CYS A 61 6.26 4.14 5.26
C CYS A 61 6.91 3.96 6.64
N VAL A 62 8.02 3.21 6.72
CA VAL A 62 8.73 3.00 7.99
C VAL A 62 9.45 4.26 8.48
N GLY A 63 9.77 5.19 7.59
CA GLY A 63 10.38 6.48 7.90
C GLY A 63 9.41 7.50 8.50
N LEU A 64 8.10 7.27 8.45
CA LEU A 64 7.10 8.23 8.94
C LEU A 64 7.22 8.47 10.44
N ASP A 65 7.10 9.73 10.80
CA ASP A 65 6.87 10.18 12.16
C ASP A 65 5.37 10.47 12.38
N ILE A 66 4.95 10.52 13.64
CA ILE A 66 3.56 10.83 13.99
C ILE A 66 3.13 12.17 13.39
N ASN A 67 4.01 13.17 13.43
CA ASN A 67 3.74 14.51 12.92
C ASN A 67 3.74 14.62 11.38
N ASP A 68 4.09 13.56 10.66
CA ASP A 68 3.97 13.53 9.21
C ASP A 68 2.54 13.29 8.73
N VAL A 69 1.64 12.86 9.62
CA VAL A 69 0.22 12.63 9.29
C VAL A 69 -0.58 13.89 9.57
N ASP A 70 -1.17 14.45 8.53
CA ASP A 70 -2.04 15.63 8.55
C ASP A 70 -3.48 15.20 8.32
N PHE A 71 -4.24 15.04 9.40
CA PHE A 71 -5.65 14.64 9.34
C PHE A 71 -6.59 15.77 8.92
N ASP A 72 -6.17 17.02 9.00
CA ASP A 72 -6.98 18.15 8.55
C ASP A 72 -7.08 18.21 7.02
N ASN A 73 -6.04 17.72 6.35
CA ASN A 73 -5.97 17.68 4.89
C ASN A 73 -5.91 16.25 4.32
N ASP A 74 -6.08 15.22 5.12
CA ASP A 74 -6.04 13.80 4.74
C ASP A 74 -4.80 13.44 3.91
N ARG A 75 -3.62 13.84 4.39
CA ARG A 75 -2.36 13.63 3.70
C ARG A 75 -1.22 13.24 4.63
N ILE A 76 -0.20 12.67 4.05
CA ILE A 76 1.05 12.29 4.72
C ILE A 76 2.20 12.97 4.00
N ARG A 77 3.10 13.58 4.77
CA ARG A 77 4.36 14.09 4.26
C ARG A 77 5.37 12.95 4.13
N VAL A 78 5.94 12.77 2.95
CA VAL A 78 6.97 11.75 2.67
C VAL A 78 8.24 12.40 2.15
N ILE A 79 9.38 11.82 2.51
CA ILE A 79 10.67 12.20 1.97
C ILE A 79 11.01 11.25 0.83
N ARG A 80 11.02 11.75 -0.39
CA ARG A 80 11.33 10.97 -1.60
C ARG A 80 12.84 10.74 -1.73
N LYS A 81 13.21 9.79 -2.58
CA LYS A 81 14.62 9.56 -2.94
C LYS A 81 15.24 10.86 -3.46
N GLY A 82 16.35 11.28 -2.82
CA GLY A 82 17.01 12.56 -3.10
C GLY A 82 16.62 13.70 -2.16
N GLY A 83 15.83 13.42 -1.11
CA GLY A 83 15.53 14.37 -0.03
C GLY A 83 14.38 15.34 -0.32
N SER A 84 13.71 15.25 -1.48
CA SER A 84 12.56 16.09 -1.77
C SER A 84 11.33 15.67 -0.96
N GLU A 85 10.64 16.65 -0.39
CA GLU A 85 9.35 16.42 0.28
C GLU A 85 8.21 16.32 -0.73
N SER A 86 7.23 15.49 -0.42
CA SER A 86 6.02 15.31 -1.19
C SER A 86 4.87 14.96 -0.25
N PHE A 87 3.64 15.18 -0.71
CA PHE A 87 2.44 14.75 0.00
C PHE A 87 1.78 13.57 -0.70
N VAL A 88 1.29 12.65 0.09
CA VAL A 88 0.49 11.50 -0.35
C VAL A 88 -0.86 11.61 0.34
N TYR A 89 -1.93 11.62 -0.43
CA TYR A 89 -3.29 11.75 0.09
C TYR A 89 -3.89 10.38 0.37
N PHE A 90 -4.70 10.27 1.42
CA PHE A 90 -5.36 9.04 1.81
C PHE A 90 -6.87 9.22 1.95
N GLY A 91 -7.60 8.13 1.74
CA GLY A 91 -9.05 8.09 1.86
C GLY A 91 -9.52 7.71 3.26
N ASP A 92 -10.84 7.60 3.42
CA ASP A 92 -11.52 7.41 4.71
C ASP A 92 -11.11 6.11 5.41
N GLU A 93 -10.92 5.03 4.67
CA GLU A 93 -10.53 3.73 5.23
C GLU A 93 -9.13 3.77 5.86
N VAL A 94 -8.18 4.43 5.19
CA VAL A 94 -6.83 4.68 5.72
C VAL A 94 -6.90 5.59 6.95
N ARG A 95 -7.72 6.66 6.88
CA ARG A 95 -7.93 7.59 8.00
C ARG A 95 -8.40 6.85 9.24
N GLU A 96 -9.43 6.03 9.13
CA GLU A 96 -9.98 5.27 10.25
C GLU A 96 -8.95 4.32 10.85
N ALA A 97 -8.24 3.56 10.03
CA ALA A 97 -7.21 2.62 10.49
C ALA A 97 -6.06 3.35 11.21
N LEU A 98 -5.62 4.49 10.69
CA LEU A 98 -4.57 5.31 11.34
C LEU A 98 -5.04 5.89 12.66
N LEU A 99 -6.26 6.42 12.75
CA LEU A 99 -6.81 6.96 13.99
C LEU A 99 -6.92 5.88 15.07
N ASN A 100 -7.42 4.69 14.72
CA ASN A 100 -7.51 3.56 15.67
C ASN A 100 -6.13 3.16 16.18
N TYR A 101 -5.13 3.08 15.30
CA TYR A 101 -3.76 2.76 15.72
C TYR A 101 -3.17 3.86 16.60
N LEU A 102 -3.38 5.13 16.29
CA LEU A 102 -2.84 6.25 17.06
C LEU A 102 -3.40 6.30 18.48
N GLU A 103 -4.65 5.87 18.72
CA GLU A 103 -5.18 5.74 20.08
C GLU A 103 -4.38 4.71 20.90
N GLU A 104 -4.03 3.56 20.32
CA GLU A 104 -3.15 2.59 20.98
C GLU A 104 -1.71 3.12 21.11
N ARG A 105 -1.21 3.80 20.05
CA ARG A 105 0.15 4.35 20.00
C ARG A 105 0.44 5.33 21.13
N LYS A 106 -0.55 6.10 21.59
CA LYS A 106 -0.43 7.03 22.73
C LYS A 106 -0.01 6.32 24.01
N ASN A 107 -0.39 5.05 24.19
CA ASN A 107 -0.12 4.26 25.37
C ASN A 107 1.20 3.50 25.30
N LEU A 108 1.90 3.57 24.17
CA LEU A 108 3.21 2.94 24.00
C LEU A 108 4.32 3.91 24.41
N THR A 109 5.30 3.38 25.16
CA THR A 109 6.52 4.11 25.47
C THR A 109 7.67 3.52 24.63
N PRO A 110 8.02 4.14 23.50
CA PRO A 110 9.14 3.66 22.70
C PRO A 110 10.48 3.81 23.43
N ASP A 111 11.48 3.08 22.94
CA ASP A 111 12.87 3.28 23.37
C ASP A 111 13.37 4.67 22.95
N VAL A 112 14.40 5.15 23.67
CA VAL A 112 15.04 6.44 23.39
C VAL A 112 15.50 6.53 21.92
N GLY A 113 15.14 7.62 21.26
CA GLY A 113 15.42 7.85 19.84
C GLY A 113 14.36 7.32 18.87
N HIS A 114 13.29 6.69 19.39
CA HIS A 114 12.19 6.15 18.59
C HIS A 114 10.82 6.76 18.94
N GLU A 115 10.80 7.80 19.76
CA GLU A 115 9.58 8.40 20.32
C GLU A 115 8.65 8.95 19.25
N ASN A 116 9.22 9.53 18.20
CA ASN A 116 8.45 10.16 17.11
C ASN A 116 7.98 9.18 16.03
N ALA A 117 8.54 7.96 15.99
CA ALA A 117 8.18 7.01 14.94
C ALA A 117 6.68 6.69 14.94
N LEU A 118 6.06 6.76 13.77
CA LEU A 118 4.65 6.41 13.62
C LEU A 118 4.45 4.92 13.94
N PHE A 119 5.16 4.04 13.25
CA PHE A 119 5.03 2.60 13.42
C PHE A 119 6.13 2.03 14.32
N ILE A 120 5.71 1.43 15.43
CA ILE A 120 6.59 0.87 16.47
C ILE A 120 6.51 -0.65 16.46
N SER A 121 7.70 -1.28 16.56
CA SER A 121 7.82 -2.74 16.69
C SER A 121 7.46 -3.22 18.09
N ALA A 122 7.26 -4.54 18.25
CA ALA A 122 7.09 -5.17 19.57
C ALA A 122 8.29 -4.93 20.53
N LYS A 123 9.45 -4.57 19.97
CA LYS A 123 10.66 -4.22 20.72
C LYS A 123 10.77 -2.71 21.01
N LYS A 124 9.67 -1.98 20.92
CA LYS A 124 9.58 -0.53 21.20
C LYS A 124 10.48 0.36 20.34
N LYS A 125 10.87 -0.10 19.16
CA LYS A 125 11.70 0.63 18.20
C LYS A 125 10.92 0.91 16.92
N ARG A 126 11.34 1.93 16.16
CA ARG A 126 10.82 2.17 14.81
C ARG A 126 10.82 0.88 14.01
N LEU A 127 9.71 0.60 13.34
CA LEU A 127 9.59 -0.56 12.47
C LEU A 127 10.57 -0.44 11.30
N CYS A 128 11.24 -1.54 10.96
CA CYS A 128 12.18 -1.57 9.84
C CYS A 128 11.57 -2.24 8.60
N VAL A 129 12.16 -2.00 7.43
CA VAL A 129 11.71 -2.57 6.16
C VAL A 129 11.59 -4.10 6.24
N ARG A 130 12.57 -4.78 6.81
CA ARG A 130 12.55 -6.24 6.96
C ARG A 130 11.36 -6.74 7.76
N SER A 131 10.98 -6.03 8.81
CA SER A 131 9.79 -6.39 9.59
C SER A 131 8.50 -6.26 8.77
N VAL A 132 8.40 -5.24 7.92
CA VAL A 132 7.27 -5.06 7.01
C VAL A 132 7.23 -6.15 5.94
N GLU A 133 8.36 -6.54 5.38
CA GLU A 133 8.45 -7.66 4.43
C GLU A 133 7.90 -8.96 5.04
N LEU A 134 8.31 -9.27 6.27
CA LEU A 134 7.83 -10.45 6.99
C LEU A 134 6.34 -10.35 7.32
N LEU A 135 5.87 -9.16 7.68
CA LEU A 135 4.47 -8.89 7.96
C LEU A 135 3.59 -9.11 6.72
N VAL A 136 3.99 -8.52 5.59
CA VAL A 136 3.30 -8.70 4.31
C VAL A 136 3.26 -10.17 3.91
N LYS A 137 4.40 -10.88 4.01
CA LYS A 137 4.47 -12.31 3.72
C LYS A 137 3.50 -13.11 4.61
N LYS A 138 3.47 -12.83 5.91
CA LYS A 138 2.61 -13.52 6.87
C LYS A 138 1.14 -13.46 6.46
N TYR A 139 0.64 -12.27 6.17
CA TYR A 139 -0.78 -12.10 5.81
C TYR A 139 -1.08 -12.47 4.36
N ALA A 140 -0.16 -12.26 3.42
CA ALA A 140 -0.35 -12.68 2.04
C ALA A 140 -0.55 -14.21 1.91
N GLN A 141 0.13 -14.99 2.71
CA GLN A 141 -0.03 -16.45 2.74
C GLN A 141 -1.43 -16.91 3.19
N THR A 142 -2.19 -16.06 3.85
CA THR A 142 -3.60 -16.34 4.21
C THR A 142 -4.56 -16.21 3.02
N VAL A 143 -4.13 -15.54 1.94
CA VAL A 143 -4.94 -15.25 0.76
C VAL A 143 -4.49 -16.04 -0.45
N THR A 144 -3.18 -16.17 -0.65
CA THR A 144 -2.61 -16.84 -1.83
C THR A 144 -1.36 -17.63 -1.47
N THR A 145 -1.24 -18.83 -2.05
CA THR A 145 -0.05 -19.68 -1.93
C THR A 145 0.83 -19.65 -3.19
N VAL A 146 0.30 -19.11 -4.28
CA VAL A 146 0.96 -19.10 -5.60
C VAL A 146 1.59 -17.76 -5.95
N LYS A 147 1.04 -16.66 -5.42
CA LYS A 147 1.59 -15.32 -5.66
C LYS A 147 2.58 -14.95 -4.55
N HIS A 148 3.77 -14.53 -4.94
CA HIS A 148 4.75 -13.98 -4.01
C HIS A 148 4.50 -12.48 -3.81
N ILE A 149 3.73 -12.14 -2.77
CA ILE A 149 3.39 -10.76 -2.44
C ILE A 149 4.45 -10.15 -1.52
N THR A 150 4.98 -9.01 -1.93
CA THR A 150 5.98 -8.21 -1.21
C THR A 150 5.44 -6.79 -1.02
N PRO A 151 6.07 -5.93 -0.20
CA PRO A 151 5.70 -4.52 -0.12
C PRO A 151 5.65 -3.81 -1.48
N HIS A 152 6.59 -4.13 -2.38
CA HIS A 152 6.56 -3.60 -3.75
C HIS A 152 5.31 -4.05 -4.53
N LYS A 153 4.84 -5.28 -4.30
CA LYS A 153 3.60 -5.79 -4.92
C LYS A 153 2.35 -5.13 -4.35
N LEU A 154 2.34 -4.71 -3.09
CA LEU A 154 1.26 -3.88 -2.55
C LEU A 154 1.17 -2.53 -3.26
N ARG A 155 2.32 -1.91 -3.52
CA ARG A 155 2.39 -0.67 -4.31
C ARG A 155 1.92 -0.87 -5.74
N SER A 156 2.33 -1.95 -6.41
CA SER A 156 1.86 -2.32 -7.75
C SER A 156 0.35 -2.61 -7.77
N THR A 157 -0.18 -3.22 -6.71
CA THR A 157 -1.61 -3.46 -6.53
C THR A 157 -2.38 -2.14 -6.49
N TYR A 158 -1.94 -1.18 -5.66
CA TYR A 158 -2.54 0.14 -5.61
C TYR A 158 -2.48 0.86 -6.97
N GLY A 159 -1.31 0.90 -7.60
CA GLY A 159 -1.13 1.59 -8.87
C GLY A 159 -1.97 0.98 -10.00
N THR A 160 -2.11 -0.34 -10.05
CA THR A 160 -2.95 -1.04 -11.00
C THR A 160 -4.43 -0.73 -10.77
N ASN A 161 -4.89 -0.80 -9.51
CA ASN A 161 -6.28 -0.50 -9.16
C ASN A 161 -6.60 0.98 -9.48
N LEU A 162 -5.72 1.91 -9.15
CA LEU A 162 -5.89 3.33 -9.48
C LEU A 162 -5.98 3.53 -11.00
N TYR A 163 -5.13 2.84 -11.77
CA TYR A 163 -5.17 2.96 -13.23
C TYR A 163 -6.45 2.37 -13.82
N GLN A 164 -6.91 1.22 -13.34
CA GLN A 164 -8.14 0.60 -13.81
C GLN A 164 -9.37 1.47 -13.54
N GLU A 165 -9.43 2.15 -12.39
CA GLU A 165 -10.55 3.01 -12.03
C GLU A 165 -10.48 4.38 -12.72
N SER A 166 -9.31 5.01 -12.75
CA SER A 166 -9.14 6.38 -13.27
C SER A 166 -8.95 6.44 -14.79
N GLN A 167 -8.43 5.38 -15.41
CA GLN A 167 -8.00 5.33 -16.80
C GLN A 167 -6.93 6.40 -17.14
N ASP A 168 -6.27 6.98 -16.15
CA ASP A 168 -5.31 8.06 -16.26
C ASP A 168 -3.91 7.64 -15.81
N ILE A 169 -3.05 7.35 -16.78
CA ILE A 169 -1.67 6.92 -16.52
C ILE A 169 -0.80 8.06 -15.96
N TYR A 170 -1.12 9.30 -16.24
CA TYR A 170 -0.40 10.46 -15.71
C TYR A 170 -0.72 10.65 -14.23
N LEU A 171 -1.99 10.49 -13.85
CA LEU A 171 -2.40 10.49 -12.45
C LEU A 171 -1.66 9.40 -11.66
N VAL A 172 -1.59 8.18 -12.20
CA VAL A 172 -0.86 7.06 -11.55
C VAL A 172 0.62 7.40 -11.39
N ALA A 173 1.26 7.93 -12.43
CA ALA A 173 2.67 8.33 -12.37
C ALA A 173 2.91 9.41 -11.30
N ASP A 174 2.05 10.39 -11.23
CA ASP A 174 2.14 11.51 -10.29
C ASP A 174 1.96 11.02 -8.84
N VAL A 175 0.89 10.30 -8.57
CA VAL A 175 0.61 9.75 -7.23
C VAL A 175 1.72 8.82 -6.75
N LEU A 176 2.26 7.97 -7.62
CA LEU A 176 3.38 7.09 -7.29
C LEU A 176 4.73 7.84 -7.22
N GLY A 177 4.77 9.11 -7.65
CA GLY A 177 6.00 9.92 -7.66
C GLY A 177 7.04 9.40 -8.64
N HIS A 178 6.62 8.93 -9.81
CA HIS A 178 7.50 8.59 -10.91
C HIS A 178 7.91 9.87 -11.65
N LYS A 179 9.21 10.12 -11.76
CA LYS A 179 9.74 11.28 -12.48
C LYS A 179 9.49 11.22 -14.00
N ASP A 180 9.41 10.00 -14.53
CA ASP A 180 9.16 9.74 -15.94
C ASP A 180 7.91 8.86 -16.09
N VAL A 181 6.91 9.38 -16.75
CA VAL A 181 5.66 8.65 -17.06
C VAL A 181 5.91 7.41 -17.93
N ASN A 182 6.98 7.38 -18.71
CA ASN A 182 7.32 6.21 -19.52
C ASN A 182 7.64 4.99 -18.64
N THR A 183 8.20 5.18 -17.45
CA THR A 183 8.38 4.11 -16.47
C THR A 183 7.03 3.50 -16.08
N THR A 184 6.03 4.33 -15.82
CA THR A 184 4.67 3.90 -15.50
C THR A 184 4.00 3.23 -16.69
N ARG A 185 4.12 3.80 -17.89
CA ARG A 185 3.55 3.23 -19.13
C ARG A 185 4.10 1.84 -19.42
N LYS A 186 5.41 1.64 -19.29
CA LYS A 186 6.04 0.32 -19.47
C LYS A 186 5.53 -0.69 -18.45
N HIS A 187 5.38 -0.27 -17.19
CA HIS A 187 4.91 -1.14 -16.12
C HIS A 187 3.46 -1.60 -16.31
N TYR A 188 2.61 -0.74 -16.91
CA TYR A 188 1.18 -1.01 -17.14
C TYR A 188 0.83 -1.22 -18.62
N ALA A 189 1.79 -1.64 -19.46
CA ALA A 189 1.62 -1.72 -20.92
C ALA A 189 0.45 -2.62 -21.34
N GLU A 190 0.25 -3.76 -20.68
CA GLU A 190 -0.87 -4.67 -21.00
C GLU A 190 -2.24 -4.00 -20.76
N ILE A 191 -2.39 -3.29 -19.63
CA ILE A 191 -3.63 -2.57 -19.31
C ILE A 191 -3.86 -1.40 -20.27
N VAL A 192 -2.78 -0.71 -20.66
CA VAL A 192 -2.85 0.35 -21.68
C VAL A 192 -3.39 -0.20 -23.00
N GLU A 193 -2.92 -1.36 -23.43
CA GLU A 193 -3.36 -1.97 -24.69
C GLU A 193 -4.81 -2.45 -24.62
N GLU A 194 -5.22 -3.02 -23.49
CA GLU A 194 -6.62 -3.41 -23.26
C GLU A 194 -7.55 -2.20 -23.30
N ASN A 195 -7.15 -1.09 -22.67
CA ASN A 195 -7.91 0.17 -22.70
C ASN A 195 -8.05 0.73 -24.11
N LYS A 196 -6.99 0.66 -24.94
CA LYS A 196 -7.06 1.04 -26.34
C LYS A 196 -8.09 0.21 -27.11
N ARG A 197 -8.10 -1.10 -26.87
CA ARG A 197 -9.09 -2.00 -27.50
C ARG A 197 -10.52 -1.66 -27.07
N SER A 198 -10.73 -1.37 -25.81
CA SER A 198 -12.03 -0.98 -25.24
C SER A 198 -12.50 0.37 -25.78
N ALA A 199 -11.57 1.29 -26.04
CA ALA A 199 -11.87 2.63 -26.54
C ALA A 199 -12.55 2.64 -27.92
N ARG A 200 -12.42 1.57 -28.71
CA ARG A 200 -13.00 1.47 -30.09
C ARG A 200 -14.50 1.73 -30.15
N ASN A 201 -15.23 1.49 -29.05
CA ASN A 201 -16.68 1.61 -28.98
C ASN A 201 -17.16 2.82 -28.14
N ILE A 202 -16.23 3.64 -27.65
CA ILE A 202 -16.57 4.81 -26.83
C ILE A 202 -17.20 5.92 -27.70
N VAL A 203 -16.63 6.14 -28.89
CA VAL A 203 -17.16 7.13 -29.83
C VAL A 203 -18.24 6.48 -30.68
N LYS A 204 -19.48 6.91 -30.49
CA LYS A 204 -20.62 6.51 -31.33
C LYS A 204 -20.76 7.51 -32.46
N LEU A 205 -20.69 7.05 -33.70
CA LEU A 205 -20.78 7.89 -34.89
C LEU A 205 -22.23 8.32 -35.22
N ARG A 206 -23.20 7.51 -34.80
CA ARG A 206 -24.62 7.81 -34.95
C ARG A 206 -25.29 7.65 -33.57
N LYS A 207 -26.08 8.66 -33.20
CA LYS A 207 -26.99 8.57 -32.05
C LYS A 207 -28.28 7.94 -32.53
N ASP A 208 -28.75 6.87 -31.89
CA ASP A 208 -30.09 6.31 -32.06
C ASP A 208 -31.12 7.31 -31.53
#